data_027d3414987e975bb2b3705ffedc4c45
#
_entry.id   027d3414987e975bb2b3705ffedc4c45
#
_cell.length_a   1.000
_cell.length_b   1.000
_cell.length_c   1.000
_cell.angle_alpha   90.00
_cell.angle_beta   90.00
_cell.angle_gamma   90.00
#
_symmetry.space_group_name_H-M   'P 1'
#
loop_
_entity.id
_entity.type
_entity.pdbx_description
1 polymer ?
#
loop_
_entity_poly.entity_id
_entity_poly.type
_entity_poly.pdbx_seq_one_letter_code
_entity_poly.pdbx_strand_id
1 'polypeptide(L)'
;MVKNEQLKEKQLFPVGEANVAYQDFFVGQSYLSMLVSEPDVNVGVGNVTFEPGCRNNWHIHHAGYQILLVTGGEGWYQEEGKAAQHLVPGDVIVTKDGIKHWHGATK
;
A
#
# COMPACT_ATOMS: atom_id res chain seq x y z
N MET A 1 -3.66 -0.65 -18.42
CA MET A 1 -4.03 -1.34 -17.18
C MET A 1 -3.41 -2.73 -17.16
N VAL A 2 -2.78 -3.09 -16.08
CA VAL A 2 -2.19 -4.42 -15.92
C VAL A 2 -3.28 -5.42 -15.56
N LYS A 3 -3.31 -6.56 -16.23
CA LYS A 3 -4.27 -7.62 -15.95
C LYS A 3 -3.94 -8.30 -14.62
N ASN A 4 -4.97 -8.79 -13.94
CA ASN A 4 -4.83 -9.45 -12.65
C ASN A 4 -3.86 -10.64 -12.70
N GLU A 5 -3.87 -11.43 -13.77
CA GLU A 5 -2.94 -12.54 -13.95
C GLU A 5 -1.49 -12.08 -14.02
N GLN A 6 -1.23 -10.94 -14.67
CA GLN A 6 0.12 -10.38 -14.74
C GLN A 6 0.62 -9.91 -13.38
N LEU A 7 -0.28 -9.32 -12.58
CA LEU A 7 0.05 -8.94 -11.20
C LEU A 7 0.36 -10.16 -10.36
N LYS A 8 -0.43 -11.23 -10.46
CA LYS A 8 -0.23 -12.47 -9.72
C LYS A 8 1.10 -13.13 -10.04
N GLU A 9 1.50 -13.16 -11.29
CA GLU A 9 2.74 -13.81 -11.74
C GLU A 9 4.00 -13.12 -11.20
N LYS A 10 3.91 -11.82 -10.91
CA LYS A 10 5.05 -11.01 -10.47
C LYS A 10 5.10 -10.83 -8.96
N GLN A 11 4.18 -11.43 -8.22
CA GLN A 11 4.05 -11.23 -6.78
C GLN A 11 4.63 -12.39 -6.00
N LEU A 12 5.39 -12.07 -4.96
CA LEU A 12 5.85 -13.07 -3.99
C LEU A 12 4.70 -13.56 -3.12
N PHE A 13 3.79 -12.65 -2.75
CA PHE A 13 2.61 -12.94 -1.92
C PHE A 13 1.35 -12.86 -2.76
N PRO A 14 0.24 -13.50 -2.34
CA PRO A 14 -1.02 -13.45 -3.07
C PRO A 14 -1.50 -12.02 -3.27
N VAL A 15 -2.04 -11.73 -4.47
CA VAL A 15 -2.66 -10.43 -4.76
C VAL A 15 -3.94 -10.26 -3.94
N GLY A 16 -4.72 -11.33 -3.80
CA GLY A 16 -5.99 -11.28 -3.07
C GLY A 16 -7.13 -10.73 -3.91
N GLU A 17 -8.18 -10.33 -3.21
CA GLU A 17 -9.40 -9.84 -3.82
C GLU A 17 -9.35 -8.32 -3.99
N ALA A 18 -10.22 -7.78 -4.85
CA ALA A 18 -10.42 -6.35 -4.98
C ALA A 18 -10.66 -5.73 -3.60
N ASN A 19 -10.01 -4.60 -3.33
CA ASN A 19 -10.04 -3.95 -2.03
C ASN A 19 -11.34 -3.14 -1.86
N VAL A 20 -12.46 -3.84 -1.71
CA VAL A 20 -13.79 -3.23 -1.61
C VAL A 20 -13.99 -2.55 -0.25
N ALA A 21 -13.50 -3.17 0.82
CA ALA A 21 -13.70 -2.68 2.19
C ALA A 21 -13.12 -1.28 2.40
N TYR A 22 -12.02 -0.95 1.73
CA TYR A 22 -11.33 0.33 1.86
C TYR A 22 -11.34 1.16 0.59
N GLN A 23 -12.19 0.82 -0.39
CA GLN A 23 -12.14 1.46 -1.71
C GLN A 23 -12.36 2.97 -1.65
N ASP A 24 -13.12 3.47 -0.67
CA ASP A 24 -13.39 4.90 -0.52
C ASP A 24 -12.15 5.71 -0.09
N PHE A 25 -11.12 5.04 0.37
CA PHE A 25 -9.85 5.67 0.76
C PHE A 25 -8.84 5.71 -0.40
N PHE A 26 -9.21 5.21 -1.57
CA PHE A 26 -8.33 5.09 -2.73
C PHE A 26 -8.90 5.79 -3.95
N VAL A 27 -8.00 6.26 -4.81
CA VAL A 27 -8.32 6.65 -6.18
C VAL A 27 -7.74 5.55 -7.08
N GLY A 28 -8.61 4.88 -7.84
CA GLY A 28 -8.22 3.75 -8.67
C GLY A 28 -8.45 2.40 -7.98
N GLN A 29 -8.04 1.33 -8.62
CA GLN A 29 -8.27 -0.04 -8.15
C GLN A 29 -7.06 -0.57 -7.41
N SER A 30 -7.29 -1.11 -6.22
CA SER A 30 -6.29 -1.84 -5.45
C SER A 30 -6.83 -3.22 -5.06
N TYR A 31 -5.91 -4.07 -4.61
CA TYR A 31 -6.20 -5.43 -4.16
C TYR A 31 -5.56 -5.64 -2.80
N LEU A 32 -6.20 -6.44 -1.96
CA LEU A 32 -5.72 -6.69 -0.61
C LEU A 32 -5.72 -8.18 -0.30
N SER A 33 -4.59 -8.66 0.20
CA SER A 33 -4.49 -9.99 0.80
C SER A 33 -3.89 -9.83 2.19
N MET A 34 -4.69 -10.13 3.22
CA MET A 34 -4.18 -10.10 4.60
C MET A 34 -3.33 -11.34 4.85
N LEU A 35 -2.09 -11.11 5.25
CA LEU A 35 -1.13 -12.17 5.57
C LEU A 35 -1.13 -12.51 7.05
N VAL A 36 -1.30 -11.50 7.91
CA VAL A 36 -1.42 -11.66 9.36
C VAL A 36 -2.56 -10.79 9.85
N SER A 37 -3.57 -11.40 10.44
CA SER A 37 -4.74 -10.70 10.99
C SER A 37 -5.23 -11.37 12.29
N GLU A 38 -4.34 -12.05 13.00
CA GLU A 38 -4.68 -12.79 14.21
C GLU A 38 -4.94 -11.83 15.37
N PRO A 39 -6.03 -12.02 16.15
CA PRO A 39 -6.42 -11.06 17.20
C PRO A 39 -5.41 -10.91 18.33
N ASP A 40 -4.59 -11.92 18.59
CA ASP A 40 -3.58 -11.92 19.65
C ASP A 40 -2.21 -11.42 19.19
N VAL A 41 -2.09 -11.04 17.93
CA VAL A 41 -0.86 -10.47 17.36
C VAL A 41 -1.06 -8.97 17.16
N ASN A 42 -0.19 -8.16 17.77
CA ASN A 42 -0.33 -6.70 17.77
C ASN A 42 0.09 -6.02 16.47
N VAL A 43 0.20 -6.80 15.39
CA VAL A 43 0.57 -6.28 14.09
C VAL A 43 -0.30 -6.92 13.03
N GLY A 44 -0.83 -6.12 12.12
CA GLY A 44 -1.46 -6.61 10.91
C GLY A 44 -0.48 -6.52 9.75
N VAL A 45 -0.43 -7.54 8.92
CA VAL A 45 0.40 -7.53 7.72
C VAL A 45 -0.49 -7.82 6.52
N GLY A 46 -0.53 -6.88 5.58
CA GLY A 46 -1.31 -7.02 4.36
C GLY A 46 -0.44 -6.80 3.14
N ASN A 47 -0.70 -7.56 2.09
CA ASN A 47 -0.14 -7.29 0.78
C ASN A 47 -1.15 -6.48 -0.01
N VAL A 48 -0.79 -5.24 -0.33
CA VAL A 48 -1.65 -4.33 -1.09
C VAL A 48 -1.04 -4.15 -2.48
N THR A 49 -1.80 -4.46 -3.50
CA THR A 49 -1.39 -4.32 -4.89
C THR A 49 -2.18 -3.20 -5.52
N PHE A 50 -1.47 -2.25 -6.14
CA PHE A 50 -2.06 -1.08 -6.77
C PHE A 50 -1.97 -1.23 -8.27
N GLU A 51 -3.07 -1.05 -8.99
CA GLU A 51 -3.02 -0.88 -10.44
C GLU A 51 -2.30 0.42 -10.79
N PRO A 52 -1.76 0.53 -12.00
CA PRO A 52 -1.06 1.76 -12.41
C PRO A 52 -1.91 3.01 -12.15
N GLY A 53 -1.31 4.00 -11.52
CA GLY A 53 -1.97 5.24 -11.17
C GLY A 53 -2.87 5.20 -9.93
N CYS A 54 -3.10 4.03 -9.34
CA CYS A 54 -3.89 3.93 -8.12
C CYS A 54 -3.10 4.46 -6.93
N ARG A 55 -3.77 5.20 -6.08
CA ARG A 55 -3.17 5.74 -4.84
C ARG A 55 -4.24 5.83 -3.75
N ASN A 56 -3.80 5.85 -2.50
CA ASN A 56 -4.73 6.19 -1.44
C ASN A 56 -4.81 7.72 -1.27
N ASN A 57 -5.83 8.15 -0.56
CA ASN A 57 -6.01 9.55 -0.24
C ASN A 57 -5.08 9.96 0.91
N TRP A 58 -4.86 11.27 1.05
CA TRP A 58 -4.18 11.78 2.24
C TRP A 58 -4.88 11.28 3.48
N HIS A 59 -4.13 10.70 4.41
CA HIS A 59 -4.69 10.13 5.64
C HIS A 59 -3.66 10.15 6.78
N ILE A 60 -4.18 9.96 8.00
CA ILE A 60 -3.39 9.95 9.22
C ILE A 60 -3.73 8.69 10.00
N HIS A 61 -2.70 7.99 10.49
CA HIS A 61 -2.88 6.93 11.49
C HIS A 61 -2.68 7.51 12.88
N HIS A 62 -3.57 7.21 13.80
CA HIS A 62 -3.49 7.66 15.18
C HIS A 62 -3.18 6.48 16.11
N ALA A 63 -2.29 6.70 17.08
CA ALA A 63 -1.89 5.71 18.06
C ALA A 63 -1.26 4.46 17.43
N GLY A 64 -0.54 4.64 16.31
CA GLY A 64 0.10 3.51 15.64
C GLY A 64 1.05 3.96 14.54
N TYR A 65 1.77 2.98 14.03
CA TYR A 65 2.74 3.16 12.95
C TYR A 65 2.29 2.37 11.75
N GLN A 66 2.75 2.79 10.58
CA GLN A 66 2.63 2.00 9.37
C GLN A 66 4.03 1.74 8.81
N ILE A 67 4.29 0.50 8.46
CA ILE A 67 5.54 0.11 7.80
C ILE A 67 5.19 -0.38 6.40
N LEU A 68 5.80 0.24 5.40
CA LEU A 68 5.62 -0.12 3.99
C LEU A 68 6.89 -0.81 3.51
N LEU A 69 6.74 -2.01 2.98
CA LEU A 69 7.80 -2.76 2.35
C LEU A 69 7.46 -2.87 0.87
N VAL A 70 8.30 -2.31 0.01
CA VAL A 70 8.06 -2.37 -1.44
C VAL A 70 8.61 -3.69 -1.97
N THR A 71 7.73 -4.57 -2.44
CA THR A 71 8.10 -5.90 -2.90
C THR A 71 8.15 -6.03 -4.41
N GLY A 72 7.53 -5.11 -5.15
CA GLY A 72 7.54 -5.13 -6.60
C GLY A 72 6.98 -3.85 -7.19
N GLY A 73 7.27 -3.58 -8.45
CA GLY A 73 6.79 -2.41 -9.15
C GLY A 73 7.47 -1.12 -8.72
N GLU A 74 6.81 -0.01 -8.99
CA GLU A 74 7.29 1.33 -8.62
C GLU A 74 6.13 2.15 -8.08
N GLY A 75 6.42 3.03 -7.14
CA GLY A 75 5.40 3.85 -6.53
C GLY A 75 5.92 5.18 -6.01
N TRP A 76 5.04 5.86 -5.30
CA TRP A 76 5.31 7.15 -4.67
C TRP A 76 4.82 7.13 -3.23
N TYR A 77 5.51 7.87 -2.38
CA TYR A 77 5.14 8.14 -1.01
C TYR A 77 5.38 9.62 -0.72
N GLN A 78 4.44 10.24 -0.02
CA GLN A 78 4.61 11.65 0.35
C GLN A 78 4.01 11.91 1.74
N GLU A 79 4.80 12.56 2.59
CA GLU A 79 4.31 13.14 3.85
C GLU A 79 3.97 14.61 3.62
N GLU A 80 2.95 15.10 4.31
CA GLU A 80 2.56 16.50 4.24
C GLU A 80 3.74 17.42 4.56
N GLY A 81 3.96 18.41 3.70
CA GLY A 81 5.06 19.36 3.84
C GLY A 81 6.39 18.91 3.27
N LYS A 82 6.46 17.72 2.69
CA LYS A 82 7.67 17.18 2.09
C LYS A 82 7.48 16.83 0.63
N ALA A 83 8.59 16.71 -0.11
CA ALA A 83 8.55 16.26 -1.48
C ALA A 83 8.14 14.80 -1.59
N ALA A 84 7.48 14.43 -2.69
CA ALA A 84 7.16 13.04 -2.96
C ALA A 84 8.43 12.22 -3.16
N GLN A 85 8.44 11.03 -2.58
CA GLN A 85 9.57 10.09 -2.65
C GLN A 85 9.23 8.95 -3.59
N HIS A 86 10.09 8.70 -4.57
CA HIS A 86 9.95 7.57 -5.48
C HIS A 86 10.31 6.28 -4.76
N LEU A 87 9.47 5.26 -4.92
CA LEU A 87 9.64 3.96 -4.26
C LEU A 87 9.97 2.88 -5.30
N VAL A 88 10.95 2.06 -4.96
CA VAL A 88 11.36 0.90 -5.77
C VAL A 88 11.46 -0.33 -4.88
N PRO A 89 11.47 -1.55 -5.45
CA PRO A 89 11.57 -2.77 -4.65
C PRO A 89 12.76 -2.75 -3.71
N GLY A 90 12.51 -3.15 -2.47
CA GLY A 90 13.49 -3.13 -1.39
C GLY A 90 13.40 -1.91 -0.49
N ASP A 91 12.65 -0.88 -0.89
CA ASP A 91 12.47 0.29 -0.04
C ASP A 91 11.61 -0.04 1.17
N VAL A 92 11.94 0.58 2.29
CA VAL A 92 11.21 0.47 3.56
C VAL A 92 10.88 1.86 4.05
N ILE A 93 9.59 2.12 4.27
CA ILE A 93 9.10 3.38 4.80
C ILE A 93 8.43 3.11 6.15
N VAL A 94 8.79 3.90 7.14
CA VAL A 94 8.12 3.91 8.44
C VAL A 94 7.37 5.22 8.57
N THR A 95 6.04 5.15 8.62
CA THR A 95 5.19 6.31 8.89
C THR A 95 4.82 6.29 10.35
N LYS A 96 5.25 7.31 11.07
CA LYS A 96 5.01 7.42 12.52
C LYS A 96 3.60 7.94 12.81
N ASP A 97 3.18 7.76 14.05
CA ASP A 97 1.90 8.24 14.53
C ASP A 97 1.68 9.73 14.21
N GLY A 98 0.50 10.06 13.71
CA GLY A 98 0.10 11.44 13.47
C GLY A 98 0.60 12.07 12.17
N ILE A 99 1.33 11.31 11.34
CA ILE A 99 1.87 11.85 10.08
C ILE A 99 0.85 11.68 8.97
N LYS A 100 0.46 12.81 8.37
CA LYS A 100 -0.44 12.81 7.21
C LYS A 100 0.36 12.46 5.96
N HIS A 101 -0.10 11.45 5.23
CA HIS A 101 0.65 10.90 4.09
C HIS A 101 -0.28 10.23 3.08
N TRP A 102 0.30 9.89 1.93
CA TRP A 102 -0.31 9.01 0.94
C TRP A 102 0.76 8.18 0.26
N HIS A 103 0.36 7.08 -0.36
CA HIS A 103 1.24 6.29 -1.24
C HIS A 103 0.41 5.65 -2.36
N GLY A 104 1.11 5.19 -3.38
CA GLY A 104 0.45 4.58 -4.51
C GLY A 104 1.44 4.17 -5.60
N ALA A 105 0.88 3.64 -6.69
CA ALA A 105 1.65 3.18 -7.84
C ALA A 105 1.96 4.34 -8.80
N THR A 106 3.05 4.20 -9.55
CA THR A 106 3.28 5.05 -10.72
C THR A 106 2.24 4.75 -11.81
N LYS A 107 2.15 5.63 -12.75
CA LYS A 107 1.26 5.43 -13.92
C LYS A 107 1.71 4.29 -14.80
#